data_f3fcdda3522624be167023934b2d0c7d
#
_entry.id   f3fcdda3522624be167023934b2d0c7d
#
_cell.length_a   1.000
_cell.length_b   1.000
_cell.length_c   1.000
_cell.angle_alpha   90.00
_cell.angle_beta   90.00
_cell.angle_gamma   90.00
#
_symmetry.space_group_name_H-M   'P 1'
#
loop_
_entity.id
_entity.type
_entity.pdbx_description
1 polymer ?
#
loop_
_entity_poly.entity_id
_entity_poly.type
_entity_poly.pdbx_seq_one_letter_code
_entity_poly.pdbx_strand_id
1 'polypeptide(L)'
;MKASISYPGFQRLRAAPLWKLLAAANAPAIIAILAEHLYEADHGMRASEFYARVDRSLEELRATGVDMPSTAREYASQWLAQGLLERTLPYGSDEEVYSLTSASVDAVRFVTGMGRPRAEATESRLQLVITALDGLEEDTDADVERREHRLIEEQSRIRRELEAVGRGEVKVLDKDTALERTREILTLFSGLVGDFHRVRDSFEALNADLRRRIMECSGSRGDVLEDVFAGLDLIRLSPAGRTFFAFWRLL
;
A
#
# COMPACT_ATOMS: atom_id res chain seq x y z
N MET A 1 5.83 -25.05 10.19
CA MET A 1 5.48 -24.12 11.30
C MET A 1 4.57 -24.89 12.25
N LYS A 2 4.86 -24.99 13.56
CA LYS A 2 3.99 -25.71 14.51
C LYS A 2 2.81 -24.82 14.88
N ALA A 3 1.58 -25.36 14.82
CA ALA A 3 0.35 -24.61 15.11
C ALA A 3 0.35 -23.93 16.49
N SER A 4 0.92 -24.60 17.51
CA SER A 4 1.06 -24.06 18.87
C SER A 4 1.93 -22.82 18.97
N ILE A 5 2.88 -22.63 18.04
CA ILE A 5 3.76 -21.46 18.02
C ILE A 5 3.09 -20.29 17.30
N SER A 6 2.35 -20.54 16.25
CA SER A 6 1.69 -19.50 15.43
C SER A 6 0.36 -19.02 15.99
N TYR A 7 -0.35 -19.87 16.74
CA TYR A 7 -1.68 -19.56 17.28
C TYR A 7 -1.76 -18.25 18.09
N PRO A 8 -0.87 -17.98 19.07
CA PRO A 8 -0.90 -16.73 19.83
C PRO A 8 -0.70 -15.48 18.96
N GLY A 9 0.10 -15.61 17.88
CA GLY A 9 0.28 -14.54 16.89
C GLY A 9 -1.01 -14.23 16.13
N PHE A 10 -1.67 -15.25 15.60
CA PHE A 10 -2.93 -15.11 14.88
C PHE A 10 -4.08 -14.64 15.79
N GLN A 11 -4.09 -15.06 17.04
CA GLN A 11 -5.06 -14.58 18.03
C GLN A 11 -4.95 -13.07 18.26
N ARG A 12 -3.73 -12.53 18.31
CA ARG A 12 -3.51 -11.07 18.40
C ARG A 12 -3.98 -10.35 17.13
N LEU A 13 -3.69 -10.91 15.95
CA LEU A 13 -4.11 -10.35 14.67
C LEU A 13 -5.64 -10.29 14.52
N ARG A 14 -6.40 -11.15 15.21
CA ARG A 14 -7.86 -11.10 15.22
C ARG A 14 -8.42 -9.77 15.76
N ALA A 15 -7.66 -9.04 16.56
CA ALA A 15 -8.04 -7.73 17.07
C ALA A 15 -7.78 -6.59 16.05
N ALA A 16 -7.00 -6.86 15.00
CA ALA A 16 -6.68 -5.86 13.98
C ALA A 16 -7.92 -5.47 13.14
N PRO A 17 -8.03 -4.19 12.71
CA PRO A 17 -9.15 -3.68 11.93
C PRO A 17 -9.43 -4.52 10.67
N LEU A 18 -8.40 -4.90 9.93
CA LEU A 18 -8.50 -5.74 8.73
C LEU A 18 -9.22 -7.07 9.02
N TRP A 19 -8.80 -7.79 10.08
CA TRP A 19 -9.43 -9.07 10.42
C TRP A 19 -10.88 -8.87 10.89
N LYS A 20 -11.13 -7.83 11.69
CA LYS A 20 -12.48 -7.51 12.15
C LYS A 20 -13.42 -7.20 10.98
N LEU A 21 -12.94 -6.42 10.00
CA LEU A 21 -13.71 -6.11 8.81
C LEU A 21 -14.04 -7.38 8.03
N LEU A 22 -13.04 -8.21 7.69
CA LEU A 22 -13.24 -9.43 6.90
C LEU A 22 -14.12 -10.47 7.61
N ALA A 23 -14.15 -10.45 8.95
CA ALA A 23 -14.99 -11.35 9.76
C ALA A 23 -16.41 -10.81 10.03
N ALA A 24 -16.73 -9.59 9.64
CA ALA A 24 -18.05 -9.01 9.85
C ALA A 24 -19.08 -9.61 8.88
N ALA A 25 -20.31 -9.80 9.34
CA ALA A 25 -21.39 -10.36 8.50
C ALA A 25 -21.71 -9.46 7.29
N ASN A 26 -21.55 -8.13 7.45
CA ASN A 26 -21.80 -7.14 6.42
C ASN A 26 -20.50 -6.69 5.69
N ALA A 27 -19.40 -7.45 5.85
CA ALA A 27 -18.13 -7.15 5.20
C ALA A 27 -18.25 -6.91 3.68
N PRO A 28 -19.00 -7.72 2.91
CA PRO A 28 -19.13 -7.48 1.46
C PRO A 28 -19.70 -6.10 1.12
N ALA A 29 -20.73 -5.67 1.86
CA ALA A 29 -21.36 -4.36 1.67
C ALA A 29 -20.40 -3.21 2.04
N ILE A 30 -19.75 -3.31 3.19
CA ILE A 30 -18.78 -2.30 3.64
C ILE A 30 -17.63 -2.18 2.64
N ILE A 31 -17.03 -3.31 2.25
CA ILE A 31 -15.92 -3.31 1.31
C ILE A 31 -16.32 -2.75 -0.05
N ALA A 32 -17.52 -3.08 -0.55
CA ALA A 32 -18.03 -2.53 -1.81
C ALA A 32 -18.15 -1.00 -1.76
N ILE A 33 -18.77 -0.45 -0.69
CA ILE A 33 -18.93 1.00 -0.49
C ILE A 33 -17.57 1.69 -0.39
N LEU A 34 -16.66 1.15 0.43
CA LEU A 34 -15.33 1.73 0.62
C LEU A 34 -14.49 1.68 -0.65
N ALA A 35 -14.60 0.59 -1.41
CA ALA A 35 -13.91 0.43 -2.69
C ALA A 35 -14.42 1.41 -3.73
N GLU A 36 -15.73 1.58 -3.84
CA GLU A 36 -16.36 2.46 -4.83
C GLU A 36 -16.02 3.94 -4.61
N HIS A 37 -16.00 4.38 -3.34
CA HIS A 37 -15.95 5.81 -3.07
C HIS A 37 -14.60 6.34 -2.62
N LEU A 38 -13.77 5.52 -1.99
CA LEU A 38 -12.53 5.99 -1.36
C LEU A 38 -11.26 5.29 -1.86
N TYR A 39 -11.37 4.12 -2.50
CA TYR A 39 -10.17 3.35 -2.87
C TYR A 39 -9.35 4.02 -3.98
N GLU A 40 -10.01 4.70 -4.92
CA GLU A 40 -9.36 5.44 -6.01
C GLU A 40 -9.24 6.95 -5.74
N ALA A 41 -9.71 7.41 -4.56
CA ALA A 41 -9.68 8.81 -4.20
C ALA A 41 -8.34 9.17 -3.51
N ASP A 42 -7.35 9.61 -4.28
CA ASP A 42 -5.99 9.91 -3.82
C ASP A 42 -5.91 10.88 -2.63
N HIS A 43 -6.88 11.79 -2.50
CA HIS A 43 -6.92 12.84 -1.48
C HIS A 43 -8.07 12.70 -0.49
N GLY A 44 -8.75 11.55 -0.48
CA GLY A 44 -9.95 11.36 0.30
C GLY A 44 -11.17 12.12 -0.27
N MET A 45 -12.28 12.14 0.47
CA MET A 45 -13.54 12.74 0.07
C MET A 45 -14.09 13.64 1.15
N ARG A 46 -14.65 14.80 0.79
CA ARG A 46 -15.31 15.71 1.74
C ARG A 46 -16.48 15.04 2.43
N ALA A 47 -16.70 15.36 3.70
CA ALA A 47 -17.72 14.70 4.52
C ALA A 47 -19.12 14.77 3.92
N SER A 48 -19.54 15.93 3.43
CA SER A 48 -20.86 16.10 2.78
C SER A 48 -21.03 15.20 1.56
N GLU A 49 -20.03 15.17 0.69
CA GLU A 49 -20.03 14.34 -0.49
C GLU A 49 -19.97 12.85 -0.15
N PHE A 50 -19.14 12.47 0.82
CA PHE A 50 -19.04 11.10 1.30
C PHE A 50 -20.36 10.58 1.82
N TYR A 51 -21.05 11.33 2.70
CA TYR A 51 -22.35 10.92 3.21
C TYR A 51 -23.40 10.76 2.10
N ALA A 52 -23.46 11.71 1.16
CA ALA A 52 -24.42 11.64 0.07
C ALA A 52 -24.20 10.43 -0.86
N ARG A 53 -22.93 10.09 -1.13
CA ARG A 53 -22.58 8.92 -1.94
C ARG A 53 -22.84 7.61 -1.21
N VAL A 54 -22.47 7.53 0.08
CA VAL A 54 -22.73 6.34 0.91
C VAL A 54 -24.22 6.11 1.09
N ASP A 55 -25.04 7.15 1.35
CA ASP A 55 -26.49 6.98 1.47
C ASP A 55 -27.09 6.40 0.19
N ARG A 56 -26.64 6.85 -1.00
CA ARG A 56 -27.08 6.28 -2.28
C ARG A 56 -26.71 4.81 -2.41
N SER A 57 -25.45 4.44 -2.13
CA SER A 57 -25.04 3.03 -2.18
C SER A 57 -25.79 2.17 -1.15
N LEU A 58 -26.12 2.73 0.03
CA LEU A 58 -26.95 2.05 1.03
C LEU A 58 -28.38 1.81 0.52
N GLU A 59 -28.99 2.77 -0.16
CA GLU A 59 -30.30 2.60 -0.78
C GLU A 59 -30.28 1.52 -1.86
N GLU A 60 -29.29 1.53 -2.72
CA GLU A 60 -29.10 0.51 -3.77
C GLU A 60 -28.93 -0.89 -3.16
N LEU A 61 -28.08 -1.04 -2.13
CA LEU A 61 -27.87 -2.31 -1.43
C LEU A 61 -29.15 -2.81 -0.74
N ARG A 62 -29.90 -1.92 -0.08
CA ARG A 62 -31.20 -2.25 0.54
C ARG A 62 -32.22 -2.73 -0.49
N ALA A 63 -32.23 -2.13 -1.68
CA ALA A 63 -33.09 -2.56 -2.77
C ALA A 63 -32.77 -3.99 -3.26
N THR A 64 -31.54 -4.47 -3.05
CA THR A 64 -31.14 -5.87 -3.31
C THR A 64 -31.34 -6.81 -2.12
N GLY A 65 -31.91 -6.31 -1.01
CA GLY A 65 -32.19 -7.12 0.19
C GLY A 65 -31.06 -7.18 1.21
N VAL A 66 -30.01 -6.36 1.07
CA VAL A 66 -28.91 -6.28 2.05
C VAL A 66 -29.37 -5.52 3.29
N ASP A 67 -29.19 -6.13 4.48
CA ASP A 67 -29.57 -5.52 5.76
C ASP A 67 -28.51 -4.51 6.23
N MET A 68 -28.72 -3.24 5.90
CA MET A 68 -27.88 -2.12 6.30
C MET A 68 -28.78 -0.97 6.80
N PRO A 69 -29.34 -1.06 8.03
CA PRO A 69 -30.43 -0.17 8.47
C PRO A 69 -29.99 1.25 8.83
N SER A 70 -28.72 1.46 9.22
CA SER A 70 -28.23 2.76 9.70
C SER A 70 -28.00 3.75 8.55
N THR A 71 -27.89 5.05 8.89
CA THR A 71 -27.58 6.14 7.97
C THR A 71 -26.07 6.15 7.61
N ALA A 72 -25.70 6.83 6.53
CA ALA A 72 -24.30 7.00 6.14
C ALA A 72 -23.46 7.62 7.27
N ARG A 73 -24.01 8.58 8.00
CA ARG A 73 -23.31 9.24 9.10
C ARG A 73 -23.05 8.30 10.28
N GLU A 74 -24.00 7.43 10.61
CA GLU A 74 -23.84 6.43 11.66
C GLU A 74 -22.80 5.36 11.26
N TYR A 75 -22.85 4.88 10.01
CA TYR A 75 -21.85 3.96 9.51
C TYR A 75 -20.46 4.59 9.46
N ALA A 76 -20.32 5.82 9.00
CA ALA A 76 -19.05 6.52 9.00
C ALA A 76 -18.46 6.63 10.42
N SER A 77 -19.29 6.94 11.42
CA SER A 77 -18.86 6.97 12.82
C SER A 77 -18.42 5.60 13.33
N GLN A 78 -19.14 4.55 12.98
CA GLN A 78 -18.77 3.18 13.33
C GLN A 78 -17.45 2.77 12.65
N TRP A 79 -17.28 3.08 11.36
CA TRP A 79 -16.06 2.74 10.60
C TRP A 79 -14.85 3.52 11.10
N LEU A 80 -15.01 4.78 11.54
CA LEU A 80 -13.96 5.53 12.24
C LEU A 80 -13.57 4.83 13.54
N ALA A 81 -14.55 4.48 14.39
CA ALA A 81 -14.30 3.81 15.66
C ALA A 81 -13.66 2.43 15.50
N GLN A 82 -13.90 1.76 14.38
CA GLN A 82 -13.31 0.47 14.02
C GLN A 82 -11.90 0.60 13.38
N GLY A 83 -11.43 1.82 13.09
CA GLY A 83 -10.16 2.07 12.42
C GLY A 83 -10.18 1.69 10.94
N LEU A 84 -11.34 1.78 10.28
CA LEU A 84 -11.47 1.55 8.85
C LEU A 84 -11.36 2.86 8.06
N LEU A 85 -11.77 3.96 8.65
CA LEU A 85 -11.66 5.30 8.09
C LEU A 85 -10.76 6.16 8.95
N GLU A 86 -10.19 7.15 8.32
CA GLU A 86 -9.56 8.32 8.92
C GLU A 86 -10.35 9.56 8.58
N ARG A 87 -10.25 10.56 9.46
CA ARG A 87 -10.91 11.83 9.29
C ARG A 87 -9.92 12.95 9.60
N THR A 88 -9.68 13.79 8.61
CA THR A 88 -8.77 14.93 8.73
C THR A 88 -9.49 16.22 8.38
N LEU A 89 -9.07 17.33 9.00
CA LEU A 89 -9.51 18.67 8.62
C LEU A 89 -8.32 19.34 7.92
N PRO A 90 -8.32 19.46 6.57
CA PRO A 90 -7.23 20.10 5.84
C PRO A 90 -7.08 21.58 6.24
N TYR A 91 -5.85 22.07 6.22
CA TYR A 91 -5.58 23.46 6.53
C TYR A 91 -6.32 24.41 5.57
N GLY A 92 -7.10 25.33 6.13
CA GLY A 92 -7.93 26.29 5.35
C GLY A 92 -9.22 25.71 4.79
N SER A 93 -9.61 24.51 5.22
CA SER A 93 -10.92 23.92 4.90
C SER A 93 -11.87 24.02 6.09
N ASP A 94 -13.14 24.29 5.80
CA ASP A 94 -14.24 24.30 6.80
C ASP A 94 -14.86 22.91 6.94
N GLU A 95 -14.44 21.94 6.10
CA GLU A 95 -15.04 20.63 6.01
C GLU A 95 -14.01 19.53 6.19
N GLU A 96 -14.40 18.51 6.95
CA GLU A 96 -13.61 17.31 7.19
C GLU A 96 -13.54 16.45 5.92
N VAL A 97 -12.44 15.72 5.78
CA VAL A 97 -12.18 14.79 4.67
C VAL A 97 -12.04 13.38 5.25
N TYR A 98 -12.75 12.44 4.65
CA TYR A 98 -12.66 11.01 4.94
C TYR A 98 -11.70 10.33 3.98
N SER A 99 -10.87 9.42 4.51
CA SER A 99 -9.96 8.57 3.73
C SER A 99 -9.91 7.16 4.32
N LEU A 100 -9.40 6.21 3.55
CA LEU A 100 -9.18 4.85 4.03
C LEU A 100 -7.93 4.77 4.89
N THR A 101 -7.99 3.96 5.95
CA THR A 101 -6.77 3.51 6.63
C THR A 101 -6.01 2.50 5.77
N SER A 102 -4.73 2.28 6.06
CA SER A 102 -3.93 1.21 5.43
C SER A 102 -4.60 -0.17 5.55
N ALA A 103 -5.20 -0.45 6.71
CA ALA A 103 -5.92 -1.70 6.95
C ALA A 103 -7.12 -1.89 6.01
N SER A 104 -7.86 -0.81 5.72
CA SER A 104 -8.99 -0.85 4.78
C SER A 104 -8.53 -0.97 3.33
N VAL A 105 -7.46 -0.28 2.95
CA VAL A 105 -6.82 -0.43 1.62
C VAL A 105 -6.38 -1.87 1.40
N ASP A 106 -5.74 -2.49 2.40
CA ASP A 106 -5.30 -3.89 2.32
C ASP A 106 -6.49 -4.86 2.25
N ALA A 107 -7.59 -4.59 2.97
CA ALA A 107 -8.82 -5.40 2.91
C ALA A 107 -9.48 -5.32 1.53
N VAL A 108 -9.65 -4.12 0.98
CA VAL A 108 -10.22 -3.90 -0.36
C VAL A 108 -9.35 -4.61 -1.41
N ARG A 109 -8.03 -4.42 -1.35
CA ARG A 109 -7.08 -5.07 -2.26
C ARG A 109 -7.15 -6.59 -2.18
N PHE A 110 -7.20 -7.14 -0.97
CA PHE A 110 -7.29 -8.59 -0.75
C PHE A 110 -8.56 -9.16 -1.39
N VAL A 111 -9.72 -8.58 -1.11
CA VAL A 111 -11.01 -9.08 -1.61
C VAL A 111 -11.14 -8.88 -3.11
N THR A 112 -10.77 -7.72 -3.66
CA THR A 112 -10.78 -7.49 -5.11
C THR A 112 -9.79 -8.39 -5.85
N GLY A 113 -8.65 -8.71 -5.20
CA GLY A 113 -7.68 -9.68 -5.71
C GLY A 113 -8.19 -11.12 -5.75
N MET A 114 -9.11 -11.49 -4.86
CA MET A 114 -9.74 -12.84 -4.88
C MET A 114 -10.66 -13.03 -6.10
N GLY A 115 -11.33 -11.97 -6.55
CA GLY A 115 -12.22 -12.00 -7.71
C GLY A 115 -11.48 -11.96 -9.05
N ARG A 116 -10.21 -11.64 -9.06
CA ARG A 116 -9.37 -11.67 -10.27
C ARG A 116 -8.82 -13.07 -10.45
N PRO A 117 -8.84 -13.65 -11.68
CA PRO A 117 -8.09 -14.87 -11.95
C PRO A 117 -6.66 -14.64 -11.45
N ARG A 118 -6.16 -15.51 -10.58
CA ARG A 118 -4.73 -15.48 -10.25
C ARG A 118 -4.01 -15.58 -11.58
N ALA A 119 -3.28 -14.53 -11.95
CA ALA A 119 -2.39 -14.63 -13.08
C ALA A 119 -1.52 -15.86 -12.84
N GLU A 120 -1.65 -16.88 -13.68
CA GLU A 120 -0.76 -18.01 -13.72
C GLU A 120 0.66 -17.47 -13.75
N ALA A 121 1.61 -18.24 -13.24
CA ALA A 121 3.00 -17.83 -13.27
C ALA A 121 3.39 -17.56 -14.72
N THR A 122 3.40 -16.30 -15.11
CA THR A 122 3.70 -15.90 -16.47
C THR A 122 5.19 -15.94 -16.68
N GLU A 123 5.62 -16.16 -17.91
CA GLU A 123 7.03 -16.13 -18.29
C GLU A 123 7.69 -14.81 -17.84
N SER A 124 6.97 -13.69 -17.97
CA SER A 124 7.43 -12.37 -17.51
C SER A 124 7.71 -12.32 -16.01
N ARG A 125 6.82 -12.89 -15.16
CA ARG A 125 7.03 -12.93 -13.69
C ARG A 125 8.24 -13.79 -13.33
N LEU A 126 8.39 -14.93 -14.00
CA LEU A 126 9.54 -15.79 -13.81
C LEU A 126 10.83 -15.04 -14.19
N GLN A 127 10.83 -14.34 -15.32
CA GLN A 127 11.96 -13.55 -15.79
C GLN A 127 12.33 -12.43 -14.79
N LEU A 128 11.34 -11.78 -14.20
CA LEU A 128 11.54 -10.73 -13.20
C LEU A 128 12.16 -11.28 -11.91
N VAL A 129 11.73 -12.46 -11.48
CA VAL A 129 12.31 -13.17 -10.32
C VAL A 129 13.75 -13.60 -10.63
N ILE A 130 14.00 -14.17 -11.81
CA ILE A 130 15.35 -14.58 -12.22
C ILE A 130 16.28 -13.36 -12.24
N THR A 131 15.87 -12.25 -12.88
CA THR A 131 16.67 -11.02 -12.93
C THR A 131 16.98 -10.47 -11.53
N ALA A 132 16.01 -10.54 -10.61
CA ALA A 132 16.21 -10.10 -9.22
C ALA A 132 17.17 -11.04 -8.45
N LEU A 133 17.12 -12.35 -8.70
CA LEU A 133 18.03 -13.33 -8.10
C LEU A 133 19.45 -13.18 -8.65
N ASP A 134 19.58 -13.01 -9.96
CA ASP A 134 20.88 -12.77 -10.61
C ASP A 134 21.53 -11.48 -10.05
N GLY A 135 20.74 -10.39 -9.91
CA GLY A 135 21.22 -9.15 -9.29
C GLY A 135 21.64 -9.34 -7.83
N LEU A 136 20.87 -10.12 -7.05
CA LEU A 136 21.24 -10.42 -5.67
C LEU A 136 22.53 -11.24 -5.59
N GLU A 137 22.70 -12.24 -6.46
CA GLU A 137 23.93 -13.02 -6.55
C GLU A 137 25.12 -12.11 -6.89
N GLU A 138 24.97 -11.22 -7.88
CA GLU A 138 25.98 -10.24 -8.25
C GLU A 138 26.38 -9.31 -7.10
N ASP A 139 25.39 -8.82 -6.35
CA ASP A 139 25.63 -7.90 -5.24
C ASP A 139 26.28 -8.59 -4.03
N THR A 140 26.08 -9.90 -3.88
CA THR A 140 26.59 -10.69 -2.74
C THR A 140 27.87 -11.46 -3.06
N ASP A 141 28.23 -11.62 -4.35
CA ASP A 141 29.45 -12.32 -4.75
C ASP A 141 30.69 -11.44 -4.51
N ALA A 142 31.53 -11.85 -3.58
CA ALA A 142 32.80 -11.20 -3.26
C ALA A 142 33.99 -11.68 -4.14
N ASP A 143 33.75 -12.62 -5.02
CA ASP A 143 34.80 -13.18 -5.90
C ASP A 143 35.12 -12.22 -7.05
N VAL A 144 36.31 -11.61 -6.97
CA VAL A 144 36.77 -10.60 -7.94
C VAL A 144 36.93 -11.17 -9.33
N GLU A 145 37.45 -12.39 -9.45
CA GLU A 145 37.73 -13.03 -10.76
C GLU A 145 36.39 -13.37 -11.47
N ARG A 146 35.42 -13.87 -10.74
CA ARG A 146 34.09 -14.14 -11.27
C ARG A 146 33.37 -12.86 -11.71
N ARG A 147 33.52 -11.81 -10.93
CA ARG A 147 32.91 -10.52 -11.25
C ARG A 147 33.53 -9.87 -12.48
N GLU A 148 34.85 -9.95 -12.61
CA GLU A 148 35.56 -9.47 -13.81
C GLU A 148 35.11 -10.25 -15.05
N HIS A 149 35.06 -11.57 -14.99
CA HIS A 149 34.64 -12.42 -16.12
C HIS A 149 33.23 -12.07 -16.59
N ARG A 150 32.28 -11.94 -15.67
CA ARG A 150 30.90 -11.52 -15.98
C ARG A 150 30.84 -10.15 -16.66
N LEU A 151 31.58 -9.17 -16.16
CA LEU A 151 31.62 -7.83 -16.76
C LEU A 151 32.18 -7.84 -18.18
N ILE A 152 33.17 -8.69 -18.47
CA ILE A 152 33.70 -8.87 -19.80
C ILE A 152 32.68 -9.52 -20.76
N GLU A 153 31.93 -10.50 -20.27
CA GLU A 153 30.83 -11.12 -21.04
C GLU A 153 29.73 -10.14 -21.35
N GLU A 154 29.30 -9.34 -20.35
CA GLU A 154 28.29 -8.31 -20.52
C GLU A 154 28.76 -7.22 -21.49
N GLN A 155 29.97 -6.75 -21.38
CA GLN A 155 30.57 -5.81 -22.34
C GLN A 155 30.50 -6.34 -23.77
N SER A 156 30.82 -7.63 -23.94
CA SER A 156 30.76 -8.29 -25.25
C SER A 156 29.35 -8.43 -25.80
N ARG A 157 28.34 -8.63 -24.90
CA ARG A 157 26.92 -8.64 -25.24
C ARG A 157 26.44 -7.26 -25.69
N ILE A 158 26.75 -6.23 -24.92
CA ILE A 158 26.38 -4.84 -25.22
C ILE A 158 27.02 -4.39 -26.54
N ARG A 159 28.26 -4.75 -26.80
CA ARG A 159 28.93 -4.42 -28.08
C ARG A 159 28.17 -5.01 -29.26
N ARG A 160 27.80 -6.30 -29.19
CA ARG A 160 27.02 -6.98 -30.26
C ARG A 160 25.65 -6.30 -30.47
N GLU A 161 24.99 -5.89 -29.39
CA GLU A 161 23.70 -5.19 -29.45
C GLU A 161 23.83 -3.80 -30.09
N LEU A 162 24.87 -3.04 -29.75
CA LEU A 162 25.19 -1.76 -30.39
C LEU A 162 25.46 -1.93 -31.91
N GLU A 163 26.19 -2.96 -32.33
CA GLU A 163 26.42 -3.25 -33.73
C GLU A 163 25.11 -3.62 -34.45
N ALA A 164 24.21 -4.38 -33.81
CA ALA A 164 22.89 -4.71 -34.37
C ALA A 164 22.02 -3.46 -34.54
N VAL A 165 21.96 -2.60 -33.51
CA VAL A 165 21.26 -1.31 -33.60
C VAL A 165 21.86 -0.41 -34.70
N GLY A 166 23.19 -0.38 -34.81
CA GLY A 166 23.88 0.36 -35.90
C GLY A 166 23.52 -0.12 -37.30
N ARG A 167 23.10 -1.40 -37.45
CA ARG A 167 22.57 -1.97 -38.71
C ARG A 167 21.05 -1.78 -38.88
N GLY A 168 20.37 -1.09 -37.91
CA GLY A 168 18.91 -0.90 -37.92
C GLY A 168 18.11 -2.09 -37.37
N GLU A 169 18.78 -3.07 -36.77
CA GLU A 169 18.16 -4.25 -36.16
C GLU A 169 17.74 -3.94 -34.73
N VAL A 170 16.53 -3.38 -34.53
CA VAL A 170 15.98 -3.08 -33.20
C VAL A 170 14.96 -4.15 -32.82
N LYS A 171 15.22 -4.88 -31.73
CA LYS A 171 14.28 -5.83 -31.16
C LYS A 171 13.25 -5.07 -30.32
N VAL A 172 12.03 -4.97 -30.81
CA VAL A 172 10.88 -4.40 -30.08
C VAL A 172 10.04 -5.55 -29.54
N LEU A 173 9.56 -5.42 -28.31
CA LEU A 173 8.63 -6.38 -27.73
C LEU A 173 7.33 -6.42 -28.55
N ASP A 174 6.79 -7.62 -28.75
CA ASP A 174 5.46 -7.77 -29.29
C ASP A 174 4.39 -7.19 -28.35
N LYS A 175 3.21 -6.90 -28.89
CA LYS A 175 2.15 -6.21 -28.18
C LYS A 175 1.65 -6.97 -26.95
N ASP A 176 1.54 -8.29 -27.04
CA ASP A 176 1.00 -9.12 -25.97
C ASP A 176 1.98 -9.21 -24.80
N THR A 177 3.26 -9.43 -25.07
CA THR A 177 4.35 -9.39 -24.07
C THR A 177 4.47 -8.01 -23.42
N ALA A 178 4.32 -6.92 -24.20
CA ALA A 178 4.35 -5.55 -23.65
C ALA A 178 3.16 -5.29 -22.71
N LEU A 179 1.98 -5.74 -23.06
CA LEU A 179 0.77 -5.63 -22.20
C LEU A 179 0.93 -6.45 -20.92
N GLU A 180 1.48 -7.65 -21.01
CA GLU A 180 1.73 -8.50 -19.85
C GLU A 180 2.70 -7.82 -18.88
N ARG A 181 3.86 -7.35 -19.35
CA ARG A 181 4.82 -6.61 -18.53
C ARG A 181 4.22 -5.34 -17.91
N THR A 182 3.39 -4.63 -18.65
CA THR A 182 2.69 -3.45 -18.12
C THR A 182 1.77 -3.81 -16.96
N ARG A 183 1.01 -4.90 -17.06
CA ARG A 183 0.15 -5.38 -15.96
C ARG A 183 0.96 -5.78 -14.73
N GLU A 184 2.11 -6.39 -14.92
CA GLU A 184 3.00 -6.76 -13.82
C GLU A 184 3.56 -5.52 -13.11
N ILE A 185 4.02 -4.53 -13.87
CA ILE A 185 4.48 -3.25 -13.32
C ILE A 185 3.36 -2.58 -12.50
N LEU A 186 2.14 -2.52 -13.04
CA LEU A 186 0.98 -1.96 -12.33
C LEU A 186 0.67 -2.75 -11.03
N THR A 187 0.83 -4.07 -11.06
CA THR A 187 0.65 -4.90 -9.86
C THR A 187 1.69 -4.59 -8.77
N LEU A 188 2.94 -4.40 -9.16
CA LEU A 188 4.02 -3.99 -8.24
C LEU A 188 3.76 -2.58 -7.70
N PHE A 189 3.36 -1.63 -8.55
CA PHE A 189 2.99 -0.27 -8.14
C PHE A 189 1.85 -0.27 -7.12
N SER A 190 0.82 -1.10 -7.32
CA SER A 190 -0.29 -1.22 -6.37
C SER A 190 0.17 -1.66 -4.97
N GLY A 191 1.28 -2.38 -4.87
CA GLY A 191 1.92 -2.71 -3.60
C GLY A 191 2.47 -1.48 -2.88
N LEU A 192 3.11 -0.56 -3.62
CA LEU A 192 3.74 0.64 -3.06
C LEU A 192 2.71 1.59 -2.44
N VAL A 193 1.51 1.69 -2.99
CA VAL A 193 0.43 2.52 -2.43
C VAL A 193 0.13 2.12 -0.98
N GLY A 194 0.07 0.81 -0.68
CA GLY A 194 -0.09 0.33 0.69
C GLY A 194 1.07 0.73 1.62
N ASP A 195 2.30 0.75 1.11
CA ASP A 195 3.47 1.21 1.88
C ASP A 195 3.37 2.71 2.19
N PHE A 196 2.90 3.52 1.25
CA PHE A 196 2.71 4.96 1.46
C PHE A 196 1.62 5.25 2.49
N HIS A 197 0.51 4.51 2.47
CA HIS A 197 -0.50 4.59 3.52
C HIS A 197 0.08 4.24 4.90
N ARG A 198 0.87 3.17 5.02
CA ARG A 198 1.53 2.81 6.28
C ARG A 198 2.47 3.90 6.80
N VAL A 199 3.20 4.56 5.91
CA VAL A 199 4.06 5.71 6.27
C VAL A 199 3.21 6.87 6.76
N ARG A 200 2.12 7.22 6.06
CA ARG A 200 1.17 8.25 6.49
C ARG A 200 0.61 7.95 7.87
N ASP A 201 0.07 6.74 8.08
CA ASP A 201 -0.49 6.31 9.36
C ASP A 201 0.54 6.42 10.50
N SER A 202 1.81 6.10 10.21
CA SER A 202 2.91 6.25 11.17
C SER A 202 3.18 7.72 11.53
N PHE A 203 3.13 8.63 10.56
CA PHE A 203 3.25 10.07 10.80
C PHE A 203 2.06 10.63 11.59
N GLU A 204 0.86 10.16 11.30
CA GLU A 204 -0.34 10.59 12.03
C GLU A 204 -0.31 10.12 13.49
N ALA A 205 0.10 8.88 13.74
CA ALA A 205 0.28 8.35 15.08
C ALA A 205 1.34 9.16 15.87
N LEU A 206 2.46 9.49 15.24
CA LEU A 206 3.50 10.34 15.83
C LEU A 206 2.95 11.73 16.16
N ASN A 207 2.23 12.35 15.23
CA ASN A 207 1.63 13.68 15.42
C ASN A 207 0.61 13.68 16.57
N ALA A 208 -0.23 12.63 16.67
CA ALA A 208 -1.18 12.49 17.77
C ALA A 208 -0.48 12.33 19.13
N ASP A 209 0.60 11.55 19.21
CA ASP A 209 1.40 11.37 20.43
C ASP A 209 2.06 12.70 20.84
N LEU A 210 2.64 13.42 19.90
CA LEU A 210 3.23 14.73 20.15
C LEU A 210 2.21 15.74 20.67
N ARG A 211 1.03 15.83 20.06
CA ARG A 211 -0.04 16.72 20.53
C ARG A 211 -0.45 16.39 21.96
N ARG A 212 -0.57 15.10 22.30
CA ARG A 212 -0.90 14.66 23.65
C ARG A 212 0.17 15.11 24.65
N ARG A 213 1.47 14.88 24.35
CA ARG A 213 2.59 15.28 25.22
C ARG A 213 2.68 16.78 25.41
N ILE A 214 2.42 17.57 24.35
CA ILE A 214 2.37 19.04 24.46
C ILE A 214 1.23 19.49 25.38
N MET A 215 0.07 18.85 25.32
CA MET A 215 -1.09 19.18 26.17
C MET A 215 -0.88 18.77 27.64
N GLU A 216 -0.18 17.67 27.88
CA GLU A 216 0.15 17.16 29.21
C GLU A 216 1.23 18.00 29.94
N CYS A 217 1.85 18.97 29.27
CA CYS A 217 2.90 19.85 29.79
C CYS A 217 4.07 19.11 30.48
N SER A 218 4.37 17.90 30.05
CA SER A 218 5.25 16.99 30.77
C SER A 218 6.72 17.02 30.35
N GLY A 219 7.18 18.10 29.70
CA GLY A 219 8.61 18.21 29.30
C GLY A 219 9.01 19.60 28.84
N SER A 220 10.32 19.83 28.74
CA SER A 220 10.85 21.04 28.11
C SER A 220 10.59 21.01 26.60
N ARG A 221 10.58 22.20 25.95
CA ARG A 221 10.47 22.26 24.46
C ARG A 221 11.58 21.46 23.76
N GLY A 222 12.73 21.33 24.40
CA GLY A 222 13.86 20.54 23.88
C GLY A 222 13.55 19.05 23.86
N ASP A 223 12.97 18.52 24.95
CA ASP A 223 12.63 17.09 25.08
C ASP A 223 11.59 16.69 24.02
N VAL A 224 10.59 17.56 23.77
CA VAL A 224 9.59 17.31 22.74
C VAL A 224 10.19 17.25 21.33
N LEU A 225 11.16 18.14 21.04
CA LEU A 225 11.86 18.13 19.74
C LEU A 225 12.73 16.88 19.58
N GLU A 226 13.41 16.44 20.62
CA GLU A 226 14.23 15.22 20.59
C GLU A 226 13.35 13.98 20.33
N ASP A 227 12.20 13.89 20.98
CA ASP A 227 11.20 12.83 20.75
C ASP A 227 10.64 12.85 19.30
N VAL A 228 10.44 14.05 18.71
CA VAL A 228 10.03 14.19 17.30
C VAL A 228 11.08 13.60 16.38
N PHE A 229 12.34 13.98 16.56
CA PHE A 229 13.43 13.49 15.71
C PHE A 229 13.63 11.98 15.86
N ALA A 230 13.57 11.45 17.06
CA ALA A 230 13.61 10.01 17.30
C ALA A 230 12.45 9.27 16.63
N GLY A 231 11.23 9.82 16.68
CA GLY A 231 10.06 9.27 16.01
C GLY A 231 10.18 9.31 14.48
N LEU A 232 10.69 10.40 13.91
CA LEU A 232 10.96 10.52 12.47
C LEU A 232 12.00 9.50 12.00
N ASP A 233 13.05 9.29 12.78
CA ASP A 233 14.08 8.30 12.45
C ASP A 233 13.52 6.87 12.50
N LEU A 234 12.66 6.55 13.47
CA LEU A 234 11.96 5.26 13.51
C LEU A 234 11.09 5.01 12.28
N ILE A 235 10.34 6.02 11.84
CA ILE A 235 9.53 5.92 10.62
C ILE A 235 10.44 5.72 9.41
N ARG A 236 11.50 6.52 9.29
CA ARG A 236 12.45 6.47 8.16
C ARG A 236 13.16 5.12 8.05
N LEU A 237 13.48 4.48 9.17
CA LEU A 237 14.16 3.20 9.24
C LEU A 237 13.19 2.01 9.07
N SER A 238 11.89 2.23 9.17
CA SER A 238 10.88 1.19 8.92
C SER A 238 10.94 0.69 7.47
N PRO A 239 10.51 -0.54 7.16
CA PRO A 239 10.47 -1.05 5.79
C PRO A 239 9.64 -0.15 4.85
N ALA A 240 8.47 0.28 5.28
CA ALA A 240 7.59 1.18 4.53
C ALA A 240 8.23 2.58 4.33
N GLY A 241 8.86 3.12 5.39
CA GLY A 241 9.57 4.39 5.32
C GLY A 241 10.75 4.35 4.34
N ARG A 242 11.54 3.28 4.35
CA ARG A 242 12.64 3.11 3.38
C ARG A 242 12.13 3.11 1.94
N THR A 243 11.04 2.40 1.67
CA THR A 243 10.39 2.38 0.35
C THR A 243 9.94 3.78 -0.06
N PHE A 244 9.24 4.49 0.84
CA PHE A 244 8.78 5.85 0.59
C PHE A 244 9.93 6.83 0.29
N PHE A 245 10.96 6.85 1.14
CA PHE A 245 12.10 7.75 0.95
C PHE A 245 13.00 7.37 -0.23
N ALA A 246 13.05 6.08 -0.62
CA ALA A 246 13.70 5.66 -1.86
C ALA A 246 12.94 6.20 -3.07
N PHE A 247 11.61 6.07 -3.09
CA PHE A 247 10.75 6.63 -4.15
C PHE A 247 10.89 8.15 -4.24
N TRP A 248 10.85 8.86 -3.10
CA TRP A 248 11.00 10.33 -3.05
C TRP A 248 12.32 10.83 -3.64
N ARG A 249 13.38 10.04 -3.57
CA ARG A 249 14.68 10.38 -4.19
C ARG A 249 14.74 10.17 -5.69
N LEU A 250 13.81 9.40 -6.26
CA LEU A 250 13.72 9.13 -7.69
C LEU A 250 12.89 10.18 -8.44
N LEU A 251 12.08 10.98 -7.71
CA LEU A 251 11.31 12.12 -8.23
C LEU A 251 12.14 13.41 -8.25
#